data_3f440fbd322657d56db7e0382f1d7811
#
_entry.id   3f440fbd322657d56db7e0382f1d7811
#
_cell.length_a   1.000
_cell.length_b   1.000
_cell.length_c   1.000
_cell.angle_alpha   90.00
_cell.angle_beta   90.00
_cell.angle_gamma   90.00
#
_symmetry.space_group_name_H-M   'P 1'
#
loop_
_entity.id
_entity.type
_entity.pdbx_description
1 polymer ?
#
loop_
_entity_poly.entity_id
_entity_poly.type
_entity_poly.pdbx_seq_one_letter_code
_entity_poly.pdbx_strand_id
1 'polypeptide(L)'
;MSRMESPLEVPLSGGNVSQVVLVADTVRRVPSRASGTIQRLLNYPTIAALPWIPDHFGFDVEGRECIQFVQGAVHHAEPDWLWNEHILLQVACKLREWHDATIGFDRTDTIWNLLPRSPDEVICHNDFAPYNLVFEEEQIVGLIDFDTCAPGPRIWDIAYAAYKIVPLVPDDSVPYETVPTENSSRLNETELRRRLELFLKCYAGQDKNLLYSVEHTITTASERLLVLADWTAAAARNTMNSELPVHESMYRQHSNWLKTFNNKS
;
A
#
# COMPACT_ATOMS: atom_id res chain seq x y z
N MET A 1 -39.11 15.10 23.28
CA MET A 1 -37.79 14.51 23.07
C MET A 1 -37.83 13.79 21.70
N SER A 2 -37.36 14.42 20.66
CA SER A 2 -37.24 13.80 19.33
C SER A 2 -36.20 12.69 19.43
N ARG A 3 -36.55 11.44 19.09
CA ARG A 3 -35.56 10.39 18.83
C ARG A 3 -34.74 10.89 17.65
N MET A 4 -33.48 11.21 17.87
CA MET A 4 -32.53 11.31 16.77
C MET A 4 -32.47 9.92 16.15
N GLU A 5 -32.92 9.80 14.93
CA GLU A 5 -32.71 8.59 14.11
C GLU A 5 -31.21 8.40 14.01
N SER A 6 -30.72 7.19 14.31
CA SER A 6 -29.32 6.84 14.10
C SER A 6 -29.01 7.00 12.60
N PRO A 7 -27.89 7.61 12.22
CA PRO A 7 -27.52 7.77 10.82
C PRO A 7 -27.47 6.39 10.14
N LEU A 8 -27.91 6.33 8.88
CA LEU A 8 -27.91 5.12 8.08
C LEU A 8 -26.48 4.59 7.94
N GLU A 9 -26.27 3.33 8.31
CA GLU A 9 -25.00 2.62 8.11
C GLU A 9 -25.07 1.82 6.80
N VAL A 10 -24.12 2.04 5.90
CA VAL A 10 -24.00 1.33 4.63
C VAL A 10 -22.74 0.46 4.67
N PRO A 11 -22.87 -0.88 4.61
CA PRO A 11 -21.70 -1.76 4.54
C PRO A 11 -20.85 -1.44 3.30
N LEU A 12 -19.53 -1.34 3.50
CA LEU A 12 -18.58 -1.22 2.40
C LEU A 12 -18.01 -2.60 2.08
N SER A 13 -17.98 -2.95 0.79
CA SER A 13 -17.33 -4.17 0.29
C SER A 13 -15.83 -3.93 0.14
N GLY A 14 -14.99 -4.84 0.63
CA GLY A 14 -13.54 -4.80 0.38
C GLY A 14 -12.63 -5.01 1.60
N GLY A 15 -13.15 -5.06 2.82
CA GLY A 15 -12.34 -5.36 4.01
C GLY A 15 -12.28 -6.87 4.27
N ASN A 16 -11.11 -7.49 4.14
CA ASN A 16 -10.94 -8.93 4.42
C ASN A 16 -10.93 -9.28 5.92
N VAL A 17 -10.87 -8.30 6.82
CA VAL A 17 -10.60 -8.54 8.25
C VAL A 17 -11.63 -7.95 9.20
N SER A 18 -12.36 -6.88 8.84
CA SER A 18 -13.34 -6.24 9.72
C SER A 18 -14.56 -5.71 8.95
N GLN A 19 -15.71 -5.70 9.61
CA GLN A 19 -16.88 -5.00 9.07
C GLN A 19 -16.59 -3.50 9.02
N VAL A 20 -16.59 -2.95 7.82
CA VAL A 20 -16.41 -1.53 7.54
C VAL A 20 -17.74 -0.97 7.07
N VAL A 21 -18.19 0.12 7.69
CA VAL A 21 -19.46 0.77 7.32
C VAL A 21 -19.23 2.24 7.00
N LEU A 22 -19.95 2.74 6.02
CA LEU A 22 -20.05 4.17 5.72
C LEU A 22 -21.18 4.77 6.54
N VAL A 23 -20.89 5.84 7.27
CA VAL A 23 -21.84 6.62 8.04
C VAL A 23 -21.68 8.08 7.67
N ALA A 24 -22.62 8.60 6.90
CA ALA A 24 -22.52 9.92 6.26
C ALA A 24 -21.25 10.02 5.37
N ASP A 25 -20.28 10.82 5.75
CA ASP A 25 -19.00 11.06 5.07
C ASP A 25 -17.81 10.39 5.77
N THR A 26 -18.08 9.45 6.70
CA THR A 26 -17.04 8.78 7.47
C THR A 26 -17.12 7.26 7.36
N VAL A 27 -15.96 6.64 7.26
CA VAL A 27 -15.78 5.20 7.42
C VAL A 27 -15.68 4.86 8.90
N ARG A 28 -16.46 3.86 9.35
CA ARG A 28 -16.41 3.34 10.72
C ARG A 28 -15.92 1.90 10.72
N ARG A 29 -14.94 1.60 11.57
CA ARG A 29 -14.38 0.24 11.68
C ARG A 29 -13.93 -0.07 13.12
N VAL A 30 -13.84 -1.37 13.42
CA VAL A 30 -13.30 -1.84 14.70
C VAL A 30 -11.82 -1.45 14.77
N PRO A 31 -11.37 -0.83 15.87
CA PRO A 31 -9.99 -0.40 16.01
C PRO A 31 -9.03 -1.59 16.14
N SER A 32 -7.83 -1.43 15.60
CA SER A 32 -6.68 -2.29 15.87
C SER A 32 -5.88 -1.78 17.08
N ARG A 33 -4.87 -2.53 17.52
CA ARG A 33 -3.95 -2.05 18.57
C ARG A 33 -3.17 -0.79 18.16
N ALA A 34 -3.01 -0.56 16.86
CA ALA A 34 -2.27 0.59 16.31
C ALA A 34 -3.14 1.83 16.14
N SER A 35 -4.46 1.75 16.28
CA SER A 35 -5.41 2.81 15.93
C SER A 35 -5.11 4.16 16.58
N GLY A 36 -4.70 4.16 17.85
CA GLY A 36 -4.28 5.41 18.51
C GLY A 36 -3.02 6.03 17.93
N THR A 37 -2.09 5.21 17.46
CA THR A 37 -0.89 5.67 16.73
C THR A 37 -1.26 6.19 15.34
N ILE A 38 -2.13 5.49 14.61
CA ILE A 38 -2.61 5.89 13.28
C ILE A 38 -3.38 7.20 13.37
N GLN A 39 -4.22 7.40 14.39
CA GLN A 39 -4.88 8.68 14.64
C GLN A 39 -3.86 9.81 14.81
N ARG A 40 -2.81 9.62 15.62
CA ARG A 40 -1.75 10.61 15.80
C ARG A 40 -1.01 10.87 14.49
N LEU A 41 -0.77 9.82 13.71
CA LEU A 41 -0.07 9.89 12.43
C LEU A 41 -0.86 10.71 11.40
N LEU A 42 -2.12 10.37 11.16
CA LEU A 42 -2.96 11.06 10.17
C LEU A 42 -3.23 12.51 10.56
N ASN A 43 -3.29 12.82 11.86
CA ASN A 43 -3.46 14.17 12.37
C ASN A 43 -2.13 14.93 12.56
N TYR A 44 -0.98 14.34 12.15
CA TYR A 44 0.29 15.03 12.20
C TYR A 44 0.31 16.15 11.15
N PRO A 45 0.72 17.40 11.50
CA PRO A 45 0.47 18.58 10.65
C PRO A 45 0.94 18.46 9.20
N THR A 46 2.09 17.85 8.95
CA THR A 46 2.62 17.67 7.60
C THR A 46 1.86 16.61 6.79
N ILE A 47 1.28 15.62 7.46
CA ILE A 47 0.45 14.58 6.84
C ILE A 47 -0.96 15.11 6.60
N ALA A 48 -1.58 15.75 7.60
CA ALA A 48 -2.89 16.38 7.49
C ALA A 48 -2.94 17.51 6.43
N ALA A 49 -1.79 18.07 6.05
CA ALA A 49 -1.69 19.03 4.96
C ALA A 49 -1.73 18.40 3.56
N LEU A 50 -1.63 17.07 3.43
CA LEU A 50 -1.74 16.38 2.16
C LEU A 50 -3.22 16.16 1.80
N PRO A 51 -3.74 16.78 0.74
CA PRO A 51 -5.19 16.78 0.46
C PRO A 51 -5.75 15.42 0.03
N TRP A 52 -4.88 14.45 -0.22
CA TRP A 52 -5.20 13.08 -0.62
C TRP A 52 -5.07 12.07 0.54
N ILE A 53 -4.76 12.52 1.75
CA ILE A 53 -4.78 11.71 2.96
C ILE A 53 -6.06 12.01 3.74
N PRO A 54 -6.84 11.00 4.13
CA PRO A 54 -8.08 11.21 4.87
C PRO A 54 -7.84 11.73 6.29
N ASP A 55 -8.71 12.60 6.77
CA ASP A 55 -8.73 13.02 8.15
C ASP A 55 -9.14 11.87 9.08
N HIS A 56 -8.55 11.81 10.27
CA HIS A 56 -8.97 10.90 11.33
C HIS A 56 -9.68 11.65 12.44
N PHE A 57 -11.00 11.43 12.57
CA PHE A 57 -11.87 12.16 13.51
C PHE A 57 -11.92 11.54 14.92
N GLY A 58 -11.09 10.55 15.20
CA GLY A 58 -11.08 9.87 16.49
C GLY A 58 -11.96 8.63 16.51
N PHE A 59 -12.67 8.44 17.63
CA PHE A 59 -13.50 7.26 17.86
C PHE A 59 -14.93 7.69 18.19
N ASP A 60 -15.91 6.93 17.73
CA ASP A 60 -17.31 7.18 18.05
C ASP A 60 -17.67 6.65 19.45
N VAL A 61 -18.95 6.81 19.82
CA VAL A 61 -19.46 6.38 21.14
C VAL A 61 -19.44 4.85 21.34
N GLU A 62 -19.32 4.09 20.24
CA GLU A 62 -19.19 2.64 20.24
C GLU A 62 -17.72 2.20 20.24
N GLY A 63 -16.78 3.15 20.21
CA GLY A 63 -15.34 2.91 20.17
C GLY A 63 -14.81 2.53 18.80
N ARG A 64 -15.57 2.74 17.73
CA ARG A 64 -15.13 2.50 16.35
C ARG A 64 -14.31 3.69 15.85
N GLU A 65 -13.27 3.45 15.09
CA GLU A 65 -12.52 4.50 14.37
C GLU A 65 -13.43 5.24 13.39
N CYS A 66 -13.22 6.55 13.31
CA CYS A 66 -13.91 7.46 12.39
C CYS A 66 -12.90 8.10 11.47
N ILE A 67 -12.85 7.66 10.22
CA ILE A 67 -11.92 8.15 9.21
C ILE A 67 -12.75 8.76 8.07
N GLN A 68 -12.30 9.87 7.51
CA GLN A 68 -12.93 10.50 6.35
C GLN A 68 -13.11 9.48 5.21
N PHE A 69 -14.30 9.46 4.62
CA PHE A 69 -14.52 8.70 3.39
C PHE A 69 -13.94 9.47 2.21
N VAL A 70 -13.00 8.87 1.50
CA VAL A 70 -12.43 9.45 0.29
C VAL A 70 -13.31 9.07 -0.90
N GLN A 71 -13.88 10.06 -1.57
CA GLN A 71 -14.67 9.84 -2.78
C GLN A 71 -13.79 9.34 -3.92
N GLY A 72 -14.29 8.41 -4.72
CA GLY A 72 -13.58 7.82 -5.84
C GLY A 72 -13.72 6.30 -5.89
N ALA A 73 -12.92 5.66 -6.72
CA ALA A 73 -12.94 4.22 -6.93
C ALA A 73 -11.64 3.55 -6.45
N VAL A 74 -11.77 2.44 -5.76
CA VAL A 74 -10.68 1.51 -5.46
C VAL A 74 -10.79 0.33 -6.43
N HIS A 75 -9.69 -0.03 -7.06
CA HIS A 75 -9.66 -1.09 -8.06
C HIS A 75 -9.00 -2.35 -7.51
N HIS A 76 -9.79 -3.36 -7.18
CA HIS A 76 -9.29 -4.69 -6.80
C HIS A 76 -8.89 -5.52 -8.04
N ALA A 77 -9.63 -5.35 -9.14
CA ALA A 77 -9.21 -5.81 -10.46
C ALA A 77 -8.43 -4.68 -11.14
N GLU A 78 -7.25 -4.98 -11.65
CA GLU A 78 -6.35 -3.99 -12.23
C GLU A 78 -6.83 -3.60 -13.65
N PRO A 79 -7.40 -2.39 -13.85
CA PRO A 79 -7.82 -1.95 -15.17
C PRO A 79 -6.62 -1.66 -16.07
N ASP A 80 -6.77 -1.75 -17.39
CA ASP A 80 -5.69 -1.57 -18.35
C ASP A 80 -4.94 -0.24 -18.20
N TRP A 81 -5.66 0.85 -17.90
CA TRP A 81 -5.07 2.16 -17.73
C TRP A 81 -4.13 2.27 -16.51
N LEU A 82 -4.24 1.34 -15.55
CA LEU A 82 -3.34 1.31 -14.38
C LEU A 82 -1.88 1.17 -14.79
N TRP A 83 -1.63 0.55 -15.93
CA TRP A 83 -0.29 0.34 -16.49
C TRP A 83 0.23 1.54 -17.30
N ASN A 84 -0.55 2.61 -17.44
CA ASN A 84 -0.10 3.81 -18.11
C ASN A 84 1.04 4.48 -17.33
N GLU A 85 1.98 5.07 -18.07
CA GLU A 85 3.17 5.68 -17.48
C GLU A 85 2.85 6.85 -16.53
N HIS A 86 1.78 7.59 -16.82
CA HIS A 86 1.35 8.69 -15.95
C HIS A 86 0.87 8.19 -14.57
N ILE A 87 0.29 6.99 -14.47
CA ILE A 87 -0.08 6.39 -13.19
C ILE A 87 1.17 5.99 -12.41
N LEU A 88 2.14 5.35 -13.08
CA LEU A 88 3.43 5.02 -12.50
C LEU A 88 4.09 6.24 -11.86
N LEU A 89 4.08 7.38 -12.55
CA LEU A 89 4.63 8.64 -12.05
C LEU A 89 3.84 9.20 -10.87
N GLN A 90 2.50 9.14 -10.94
CA GLN A 90 1.66 9.56 -9.80
C GLN A 90 1.97 8.74 -8.55
N VAL A 91 2.05 7.40 -8.66
CA VAL A 91 2.37 6.51 -7.54
C VAL A 91 3.73 6.87 -6.94
N ALA A 92 4.75 7.08 -7.77
CA ALA A 92 6.09 7.47 -7.31
C ALA A 92 6.08 8.82 -6.56
N CYS A 93 5.40 9.83 -7.12
CA CYS A 93 5.28 11.15 -6.49
C CYS A 93 4.50 11.09 -5.17
N LYS A 94 3.37 10.38 -5.13
CA LYS A 94 2.54 10.24 -3.94
C LYS A 94 3.27 9.49 -2.82
N LEU A 95 4.00 8.42 -3.15
CA LEU A 95 4.83 7.73 -2.18
C LEU A 95 5.94 8.65 -1.62
N ARG A 96 6.53 9.48 -2.46
CA ARG A 96 7.52 10.47 -2.01
C ARG A 96 6.91 11.51 -1.08
N GLU A 97 5.75 12.08 -1.44
CA GLU A 97 5.02 13.04 -0.60
C GLU A 97 4.69 12.44 0.78
N TRP A 98 4.19 11.19 0.81
CA TRP A 98 3.92 10.46 2.04
C TRP A 98 5.17 10.33 2.91
N HIS A 99 6.24 9.81 2.35
CA HIS A 99 7.51 9.62 3.08
C HIS A 99 8.04 10.93 3.66
N ASP A 100 8.06 12.00 2.85
CA ASP A 100 8.58 13.28 3.31
C ASP A 100 7.73 13.90 4.42
N ALA A 101 6.41 13.73 4.35
CA ALA A 101 5.50 14.20 5.38
C ALA A 101 5.68 13.47 6.72
N THR A 102 6.21 12.25 6.72
CA THR A 102 6.37 11.43 7.94
C THR A 102 7.71 11.58 8.64
N ILE A 103 8.71 12.26 8.06
CA ILE A 103 10.09 12.35 8.61
C ILE A 103 10.12 12.83 10.06
N GLY A 104 9.35 13.88 10.38
CA GLY A 104 9.35 14.50 11.70
C GLY A 104 8.35 13.91 12.69
N PHE A 105 7.62 12.85 12.32
CA PHE A 105 6.62 12.26 13.21
C PHE A 105 7.27 11.69 14.47
N ASP A 106 6.77 12.09 15.66
CA ASP A 106 7.26 11.58 16.94
C ASP A 106 6.82 10.15 17.17
N ARG A 107 7.79 9.24 17.27
CA ARG A 107 7.59 7.80 17.44
C ARG A 107 7.56 7.34 18.91
N THR A 108 7.65 8.28 19.84
CA THR A 108 7.57 7.98 21.29
C THR A 108 6.18 7.41 21.61
N ASP A 109 6.14 6.34 22.40
CA ASP A 109 4.92 5.66 22.83
C ASP A 109 3.98 5.25 21.67
N THR A 110 4.57 4.85 20.53
CA THR A 110 3.82 4.34 19.38
C THR A 110 3.66 2.82 19.42
N ILE A 111 2.49 2.36 18.99
CA ILE A 111 2.17 0.94 18.82
C ILE A 111 1.85 0.71 17.35
N TRP A 112 2.55 -0.21 16.72
CA TRP A 112 2.38 -0.59 15.32
C TRP A 112 1.88 -2.03 15.19
N ASN A 113 1.12 -2.33 14.14
CA ASN A 113 0.72 -3.71 13.84
C ASN A 113 1.89 -4.52 13.26
N LEU A 114 2.76 -3.87 12.49
CA LEU A 114 3.98 -4.45 11.98
C LEU A 114 5.19 -4.04 12.83
N LEU A 115 6.22 -4.87 12.81
CA LEU A 115 7.49 -4.55 13.49
C LEU A 115 8.23 -3.44 12.71
N PRO A 116 8.71 -2.39 13.42
CA PRO A 116 9.60 -1.40 12.83
C PRO A 116 10.86 -2.01 12.23
N ARG A 117 11.41 -1.39 11.19
CA ARG A 117 12.63 -1.81 10.50
C ARG A 117 13.70 -0.72 10.60
N SER A 118 14.95 -1.15 10.68
CA SER A 118 16.09 -0.23 10.59
C SER A 118 16.64 -0.18 9.17
N PRO A 119 17.14 1.00 8.72
CA PRO A 119 17.07 2.29 9.40
C PRO A 119 15.65 2.85 9.45
N ASP A 120 15.33 3.56 10.54
CA ASP A 120 14.04 4.22 10.74
C ASP A 120 14.06 5.61 10.09
N GLU A 121 13.86 5.66 8.77
CA GLU A 121 13.92 6.90 7.99
C GLU A 121 12.57 7.62 7.92
N VAL A 122 11.50 6.86 7.74
CA VAL A 122 10.13 7.35 7.51
C VAL A 122 9.11 6.42 8.18
N ILE A 123 7.83 6.77 8.13
CA ILE A 123 6.77 5.79 8.35
C ILE A 123 6.40 5.20 6.99
N CYS A 124 6.82 3.96 6.75
CA CYS A 124 6.39 3.20 5.59
C CYS A 124 4.90 2.90 5.67
N HIS A 125 4.18 3.00 4.57
CA HIS A 125 2.80 2.51 4.48
C HIS A 125 2.77 0.97 4.56
N ASN A 126 3.80 0.34 4.03
CA ASN A 126 3.97 -1.11 3.93
C ASN A 126 2.95 -1.84 3.03
N ASP A 127 1.98 -1.14 2.49
CA ASP A 127 1.03 -1.68 1.51
C ASP A 127 0.60 -0.59 0.52
N PHE A 128 1.59 0.20 0.03
CA PHE A 128 1.38 1.24 -0.97
C PHE A 128 1.17 0.61 -2.34
N ALA A 129 -0.07 0.22 -2.61
CA ALA A 129 -0.45 -0.56 -3.76
C ALA A 129 -1.72 -0.02 -4.40
N PRO A 130 -2.00 -0.29 -5.69
CA PRO A 130 -3.17 0.24 -6.40
C PRO A 130 -4.51 0.00 -5.70
N TYR A 131 -4.68 -1.14 -5.03
CA TYR A 131 -5.90 -1.48 -4.30
C TYR A 131 -6.10 -0.68 -2.99
N ASN A 132 -5.10 0.10 -2.57
CA ASN A 132 -5.18 1.05 -1.45
C ASN A 132 -5.14 2.50 -1.91
N LEU A 133 -5.11 2.73 -3.23
CA LEU A 133 -5.21 4.06 -3.83
C LEU A 133 -6.64 4.30 -4.33
N VAL A 134 -7.17 5.47 -4.02
CA VAL A 134 -8.48 5.91 -4.51
C VAL A 134 -8.27 6.77 -5.74
N PHE A 135 -8.99 6.44 -6.82
CA PHE A 135 -8.88 7.11 -8.10
C PHE A 135 -10.16 7.85 -8.48
N GLU A 136 -10.01 9.00 -9.09
CA GLU A 136 -11.04 9.73 -9.81
C GLU A 136 -10.47 10.10 -11.19
N GLU A 137 -11.11 9.63 -12.27
CA GLU A 137 -10.64 9.86 -13.66
C GLU A 137 -9.13 9.62 -13.86
N GLU A 138 -8.62 8.49 -13.42
CA GLU A 138 -7.20 8.13 -13.49
C GLU A 138 -6.24 9.06 -12.67
N GLN A 139 -6.79 9.85 -11.74
CA GLN A 139 -6.00 10.64 -10.80
C GLN A 139 -6.08 10.01 -9.40
N ILE A 140 -4.93 9.93 -8.73
CA ILE A 140 -4.89 9.48 -7.33
C ILE A 140 -5.40 10.62 -6.45
N VAL A 141 -6.57 10.40 -5.85
CA VAL A 141 -7.24 11.36 -4.96
C VAL A 141 -7.24 10.90 -3.50
N GLY A 142 -6.79 9.67 -3.22
CA GLY A 142 -6.69 9.19 -1.86
C GLY A 142 -5.79 7.99 -1.64
N LEU A 143 -5.41 7.79 -0.37
CA LEU A 143 -4.75 6.61 0.15
C LEU A 143 -5.56 6.10 1.34
N ILE A 144 -5.74 4.79 1.43
CA ILE A 144 -6.49 4.12 2.49
C ILE A 144 -5.69 2.97 3.09
N ASP A 145 -6.21 2.40 4.18
CA ASP A 145 -5.67 1.22 4.87
C ASP A 145 -4.27 1.42 5.46
N PHE A 146 -4.20 2.25 6.51
CA PHE A 146 -2.96 2.57 7.24
C PHE A 146 -2.57 1.54 8.30
N ASP A 147 -3.25 0.39 8.39
CA ASP A 147 -3.03 -0.61 9.46
C ASP A 147 -1.65 -1.26 9.39
N THR A 148 -1.04 -1.27 8.22
CA THR A 148 0.29 -1.81 7.98
C THR A 148 1.41 -0.80 8.18
N CYS A 149 1.09 0.48 8.47
CA CYS A 149 2.10 1.50 8.69
C CYS A 149 3.05 1.13 9.84
N ALA A 150 4.33 1.37 9.61
CA ALA A 150 5.39 1.20 10.62
C ALA A 150 6.66 1.95 10.22
N PRO A 151 7.51 2.35 11.18
CA PRO A 151 8.82 2.92 10.89
C PRO A 151 9.70 2.00 10.05
N GLY A 152 10.41 2.56 9.08
CA GLY A 152 11.32 1.78 8.24
C GLY A 152 12.09 2.60 7.20
N PRO A 153 12.97 1.94 6.44
CA PRO A 153 13.72 2.58 5.37
C PRO A 153 12.83 2.82 4.16
N ARG A 154 13.01 3.94 3.48
CA ARG A 154 12.26 4.31 2.28
C ARG A 154 12.27 3.22 1.20
N ILE A 155 13.43 2.58 1.01
CA ILE A 155 13.59 1.53 -0.01
C ILE A 155 12.66 0.35 0.22
N TRP A 156 12.29 0.07 1.46
CA TRP A 156 11.38 -1.03 1.79
C TRP A 156 9.98 -0.83 1.23
N ASP A 157 9.49 0.39 1.28
CA ASP A 157 8.16 0.76 0.75
C ASP A 157 8.21 0.98 -0.77
N ILE A 158 9.27 1.63 -1.25
CA ILE A 158 9.55 1.81 -2.69
C ILE A 158 9.56 0.46 -3.41
N ALA A 159 10.25 -0.52 -2.85
CA ALA A 159 10.37 -1.85 -3.44
C ALA A 159 9.01 -2.56 -3.58
N TYR A 160 8.13 -2.39 -2.60
CA TYR A 160 6.79 -2.97 -2.67
C TYR A 160 5.89 -2.21 -3.65
N ALA A 161 5.88 -0.90 -3.60
CA ALA A 161 5.12 -0.10 -4.55
C ALA A 161 5.57 -0.38 -6.00
N ALA A 162 6.88 -0.48 -6.24
CA ALA A 162 7.42 -0.85 -7.55
C ALA A 162 6.98 -2.26 -7.97
N TYR A 163 7.03 -3.25 -7.08
CA TYR A 163 6.53 -4.60 -7.37
C TYR A 163 5.06 -4.60 -7.79
N LYS A 164 4.24 -3.72 -7.21
CA LYS A 164 2.79 -3.64 -7.47
C LYS A 164 2.43 -2.80 -8.70
N ILE A 165 3.26 -1.86 -9.14
CA ILE A 165 2.95 -0.93 -10.24
C ILE A 165 3.85 -1.12 -11.48
N VAL A 166 5.02 -1.70 -11.31
CA VAL A 166 5.85 -2.20 -12.41
C VAL A 166 5.64 -3.70 -12.47
N PRO A 167 5.09 -4.28 -13.55
CA PRO A 167 4.80 -5.72 -13.63
C PRO A 167 6.10 -6.53 -13.70
N LEU A 168 6.86 -6.56 -12.60
CA LEU A 168 8.20 -7.16 -12.49
C LEU A 168 8.19 -8.68 -12.54
N VAL A 169 7.01 -9.31 -12.40
CA VAL A 169 6.84 -10.77 -12.44
C VAL A 169 5.97 -11.17 -13.64
N PRO A 170 6.20 -12.35 -14.26
CA PRO A 170 5.40 -12.82 -15.39
C PRO A 170 3.96 -13.12 -14.99
N ASP A 171 3.01 -12.92 -15.92
CA ASP A 171 1.58 -13.17 -15.72
C ASP A 171 1.26 -14.62 -15.33
N ASP A 172 2.00 -15.59 -15.88
CA ASP A 172 1.85 -17.03 -15.62
C ASP A 172 2.33 -17.45 -14.22
N SER A 173 2.97 -16.55 -13.47
CA SER A 173 3.36 -16.76 -12.07
C SER A 173 2.31 -16.24 -11.08
N VAL A 174 1.25 -15.58 -11.56
CA VAL A 174 0.14 -15.07 -10.76
C VAL A 174 -0.99 -16.08 -10.77
N PRO A 175 -1.28 -16.77 -9.67
CA PRO A 175 -2.49 -17.56 -9.59
C PRO A 175 -3.68 -16.62 -9.51
N TYR A 176 -4.45 -16.58 -10.60
CA TYR A 176 -5.84 -16.20 -10.60
C TYR A 176 -6.24 -14.76 -10.21
N GLU A 177 -7.06 -14.14 -11.05
CA GLU A 177 -7.85 -12.91 -10.91
C GLU A 177 -7.19 -11.58 -11.28
N THR A 178 -5.89 -11.50 -11.45
CA THR A 178 -5.21 -10.29 -11.93
C THR A 178 -4.42 -10.53 -13.21
N VAL A 179 -5.00 -11.29 -14.15
CA VAL A 179 -4.40 -11.37 -15.48
C VAL A 179 -4.71 -10.06 -16.19
N PRO A 180 -3.69 -9.26 -16.54
CA PRO A 180 -3.90 -8.14 -17.44
C PRO A 180 -4.55 -8.69 -18.72
N THR A 181 -5.55 -8.00 -19.22
CA THR A 181 -6.26 -8.35 -20.44
C THR A 181 -5.31 -8.52 -21.64
N GLU A 182 -5.78 -9.07 -22.75
CA GLU A 182 -5.02 -9.47 -23.95
C GLU A 182 -4.01 -8.44 -24.48
N ASN A 183 -4.01 -7.19 -24.01
CA ASN A 183 -3.10 -6.12 -24.36
C ASN A 183 -1.93 -5.88 -23.40
N SER A 184 -1.84 -6.56 -22.29
CA SER A 184 -0.61 -6.56 -21.49
C SER A 184 0.43 -7.45 -22.20
N SER A 185 0.88 -6.98 -23.35
CA SER A 185 2.05 -7.54 -23.99
C SER A 185 3.14 -7.61 -22.92
N ARG A 186 3.54 -8.82 -22.57
CA ARG A 186 4.63 -9.14 -21.64
C ARG A 186 5.76 -8.16 -21.92
N LEU A 187 5.91 -7.18 -21.02
CA LEU A 187 6.98 -6.23 -21.16
C LEU A 187 8.28 -7.03 -21.14
N ASN A 188 9.15 -6.79 -22.11
CA ASN A 188 10.45 -7.41 -22.09
C ASN A 188 11.29 -6.83 -20.93
N GLU A 189 12.35 -7.52 -20.56
CA GLU A 189 13.21 -7.14 -19.45
C GLU A 189 13.71 -5.68 -19.54
N THR A 190 14.04 -5.24 -20.74
CA THR A 190 14.50 -3.86 -21.00
C THR A 190 13.42 -2.85 -20.65
N GLU A 191 12.17 -3.10 -21.02
CA GLU A 191 11.06 -2.20 -20.74
C GLU A 191 10.70 -2.20 -19.25
N LEU A 192 10.74 -3.36 -18.58
CA LEU A 192 10.54 -3.45 -17.13
C LEU A 192 11.60 -2.62 -16.37
N ARG A 193 12.87 -2.75 -16.77
CA ARG A 193 13.96 -1.95 -16.18
C ARG A 193 13.76 -0.45 -16.44
N ARG A 194 13.39 -0.07 -17.67
CA ARG A 194 13.10 1.32 -18.02
C ARG A 194 11.98 1.90 -17.17
N ARG A 195 10.90 1.16 -16.99
CA ARG A 195 9.76 1.59 -16.13
C ARG A 195 10.19 1.73 -14.66
N LEU A 196 10.95 0.78 -14.15
CA LEU A 196 11.48 0.85 -12.79
C LEU A 196 12.41 2.05 -12.61
N GLU A 197 13.32 2.29 -13.55
CA GLU A 197 14.17 3.49 -13.55
C GLU A 197 13.36 4.78 -13.56
N LEU A 198 12.31 4.84 -14.36
CA LEU A 198 11.42 6.01 -14.43
C LEU A 198 10.73 6.26 -13.09
N PHE A 199 10.21 5.20 -12.46
CA PHE A 199 9.62 5.24 -11.11
C PHE A 199 10.63 5.78 -10.09
N LEU A 200 11.83 5.23 -10.06
CA LEU A 200 12.89 5.62 -9.11
C LEU A 200 13.36 7.06 -9.33
N LYS A 201 13.51 7.49 -10.57
CA LYS A 201 13.86 8.87 -10.93
C LYS A 201 12.76 9.86 -10.51
N CYS A 202 11.49 9.50 -10.73
CA CYS A 202 10.36 10.32 -10.30
C CYS A 202 10.32 10.44 -8.77
N TYR A 203 10.46 9.33 -8.06
CA TYR A 203 10.51 9.30 -6.59
C TYR A 203 11.66 10.17 -6.06
N ALA A 204 12.87 10.03 -6.60
CA ALA A 204 14.04 10.80 -6.17
C ALA A 204 13.89 12.32 -6.45
N GLY A 205 13.23 12.69 -7.54
CA GLY A 205 13.13 14.08 -7.98
C GLY A 205 14.51 14.72 -8.15
N GLN A 206 14.79 15.79 -7.43
CA GLN A 206 16.08 16.48 -7.45
C GLN A 206 17.09 15.93 -6.40
N ASP A 207 16.63 15.10 -5.46
CA ASP A 207 17.48 14.56 -4.41
C ASP A 207 18.17 13.27 -4.85
N LYS A 208 19.44 13.42 -5.28
CA LYS A 208 20.24 12.28 -5.73
C LYS A 208 20.52 11.23 -4.65
N ASN A 209 20.43 11.59 -3.37
CA ASN A 209 20.59 10.63 -2.28
C ASN A 209 19.43 9.64 -2.17
N LEU A 210 18.28 9.98 -2.77
CA LEU A 210 17.09 9.14 -2.82
C LEU A 210 16.94 8.40 -4.16
N LEU A 211 17.95 8.46 -5.02
CA LEU A 211 17.98 7.69 -6.25
C LEU A 211 18.57 6.29 -5.97
N TYR A 212 17.70 5.34 -5.74
CA TYR A 212 18.07 3.93 -5.57
C TYR A 212 18.38 3.27 -6.91
N SER A 213 19.26 2.25 -6.92
CA SER A 213 19.50 1.46 -8.12
C SER A 213 18.37 0.46 -8.38
N VAL A 214 18.22 0.07 -9.63
CA VAL A 214 17.27 -0.97 -10.07
C VAL A 214 17.56 -2.28 -9.32
N GLU A 215 18.82 -2.69 -9.27
CA GLU A 215 19.27 -3.94 -8.64
C GLU A 215 18.96 -3.96 -7.14
N HIS A 216 19.22 -2.85 -6.43
CA HIS A 216 18.91 -2.72 -5.01
C HIS A 216 17.40 -2.81 -4.77
N THR A 217 16.60 -2.14 -5.61
CA THR A 217 15.14 -2.16 -5.50
C THR A 217 14.58 -3.56 -5.73
N ILE A 218 15.05 -4.27 -6.77
CA ILE A 218 14.63 -5.65 -7.06
C ILE A 218 15.04 -6.61 -5.93
N THR A 219 16.27 -6.48 -5.42
CA THR A 219 16.73 -7.28 -4.28
C THR A 219 15.82 -7.08 -3.07
N THR A 220 15.56 -5.82 -2.72
CA THR A 220 14.67 -5.48 -1.59
C THR A 220 13.25 -5.98 -1.81
N ALA A 221 12.72 -5.88 -3.03
CA ALA A 221 11.39 -6.43 -3.37
C ALA A 221 11.34 -7.95 -3.15
N SER A 222 12.37 -8.68 -3.59
CA SER A 222 12.48 -10.11 -3.37
C SER A 222 12.52 -10.47 -1.88
N GLU A 223 13.31 -9.77 -1.07
CA GLU A 223 13.38 -9.96 0.38
C GLU A 223 12.04 -9.68 1.06
N ARG A 224 11.37 -8.60 0.63
CA ARG A 224 10.07 -8.23 1.15
C ARG A 224 9.00 -9.30 0.89
N LEU A 225 8.99 -9.88 -0.31
CA LEU A 225 8.07 -10.95 -0.66
C LEU A 225 8.28 -12.21 0.19
N LEU A 226 9.53 -12.53 0.57
CA LEU A 226 9.79 -13.61 1.53
C LEU A 226 9.21 -13.31 2.91
N VAL A 227 9.34 -12.07 3.39
CA VAL A 227 8.73 -11.65 4.66
C VAL A 227 7.20 -11.76 4.60
N LEU A 228 6.58 -11.37 3.48
CA LEU A 228 5.14 -11.55 3.27
C LEU A 228 4.75 -13.03 3.23
N ALA A 229 5.52 -13.88 2.55
CA ALA A 229 5.28 -15.32 2.52
C ALA A 229 5.32 -15.91 3.94
N ASP A 230 6.32 -15.56 4.74
CA ASP A 230 6.45 -16.06 6.11
C ASP A 230 5.32 -15.59 7.01
N TRP A 231 4.90 -14.31 6.87
CA TRP A 231 3.75 -13.77 7.58
C TRP A 231 2.45 -14.49 7.17
N THR A 232 2.23 -14.68 5.87
CA THR A 232 1.06 -15.38 5.32
C THR A 232 1.01 -16.85 5.80
N ALA A 233 2.16 -17.53 5.80
CA ALA A 233 2.27 -18.89 6.35
C ALA A 233 1.95 -18.96 7.85
N ALA A 234 2.37 -17.94 8.62
CA ALA A 234 2.03 -17.85 10.03
C ALA A 234 0.52 -17.59 10.24
N ALA A 235 -0.08 -16.72 9.45
CA ALA A 235 -1.51 -16.45 9.48
C ALA A 235 -2.34 -17.69 9.09
N ALA A 236 -1.92 -18.43 8.07
CA ALA A 236 -2.58 -19.65 7.61
C ALA A 236 -2.67 -20.72 8.70
N ARG A 237 -1.67 -20.81 9.58
CA ARG A 237 -1.71 -21.76 10.71
C ARG A 237 -2.76 -21.43 11.76
N ASN A 238 -3.21 -20.18 11.83
CA ASN A 238 -4.13 -19.67 12.84
C ASN A 238 -5.54 -19.42 12.29
N THR A 239 -5.76 -19.64 11.01
CA THR A 239 -7.06 -19.38 10.34
C THR A 239 -7.42 -20.54 9.42
N MET A 240 -8.73 -20.69 9.15
CA MET A 240 -9.25 -21.66 8.17
C MET A 240 -9.31 -21.08 6.74
N ASN A 241 -8.62 -19.96 6.47
CA ASN A 241 -8.64 -19.34 5.16
C ASN A 241 -7.77 -20.12 4.17
N SER A 242 -8.41 -20.74 3.17
CA SER A 242 -7.77 -21.56 2.14
C SER A 242 -6.95 -20.77 1.11
N GLU A 243 -7.10 -19.46 1.04
CA GLU A 243 -6.36 -18.59 0.10
C GLU A 243 -4.93 -18.30 0.58
N LEU A 244 -4.71 -18.27 1.90
CA LEU A 244 -3.41 -17.91 2.47
C LEU A 244 -2.27 -18.83 2.00
N PRO A 245 -2.41 -20.17 1.92
CA PRO A 245 -1.35 -21.03 1.37
C PRO A 245 -1.04 -20.74 -0.10
N VAL A 246 -2.05 -20.33 -0.88
CA VAL A 246 -1.87 -19.95 -2.29
C VAL A 246 -1.04 -18.66 -2.37
N HIS A 247 -1.37 -17.65 -1.56
CA HIS A 247 -0.62 -16.40 -1.50
C HIS A 247 0.81 -16.61 -1.00
N GLU A 248 1.04 -17.47 0.01
CA GLU A 248 2.39 -17.83 0.44
C GLU A 248 3.23 -18.36 -0.72
N SER A 249 2.69 -19.36 -1.43
CA SER A 249 3.36 -19.98 -2.58
C SER A 249 3.69 -18.94 -3.66
N MET A 250 2.73 -18.10 -4.01
CA MET A 250 2.89 -17.01 -4.96
C MET A 250 4.04 -16.08 -4.56
N TYR A 251 4.07 -15.57 -3.32
CA TYR A 251 5.13 -14.67 -2.87
C TYR A 251 6.52 -15.32 -2.95
N ARG A 252 6.65 -16.61 -2.63
CA ARG A 252 7.92 -17.34 -2.77
C ARG A 252 8.35 -17.48 -4.22
N GLN A 253 7.41 -17.78 -5.13
CA GLN A 253 7.67 -17.88 -6.56
C GLN A 253 8.12 -16.52 -7.13
N HIS A 254 7.41 -15.44 -6.81
CA HIS A 254 7.75 -14.09 -7.25
C HIS A 254 9.11 -13.65 -6.70
N SER A 255 9.43 -13.95 -5.43
CA SER A 255 10.75 -13.68 -4.87
C SER A 255 11.86 -14.40 -5.65
N ASN A 256 11.67 -15.67 -5.97
CA ASN A 256 12.66 -16.44 -6.75
C ASN A 256 12.81 -15.89 -8.17
N TRP A 257 11.72 -15.49 -8.80
CA TRP A 257 11.77 -14.84 -10.11
C TRP A 257 12.59 -13.56 -10.08
N LEU A 258 12.33 -12.66 -9.12
CA LEU A 258 13.06 -11.40 -8.98
C LEU A 258 14.56 -11.61 -8.77
N LYS A 259 14.98 -12.64 -8.03
CA LYS A 259 16.40 -13.00 -7.91
C LYS A 259 17.01 -13.39 -9.25
N THR A 260 16.27 -14.18 -10.06
CA THR A 260 16.72 -14.61 -11.38
C THR A 260 16.80 -13.44 -12.34
N PHE A 261 15.79 -12.55 -12.30
CA PHE A 261 15.73 -11.33 -13.10
C PHE A 261 16.92 -10.40 -12.82
N ASN A 262 17.32 -10.26 -11.56
CA ASN A 262 18.44 -9.41 -11.14
C ASN A 262 19.80 -9.97 -11.56
N ASN A 263 19.96 -11.29 -11.62
CA ASN A 263 21.24 -11.96 -11.95
C ASN A 263 21.54 -12.01 -13.47
N LYS A 264 20.64 -11.57 -14.34
CA LYS A 264 20.83 -11.55 -15.79
C LYS A 264 21.41 -10.22 -16.31
N SER A 265 21.75 -9.30 -15.42
CA SER A 265 22.21 -7.94 -15.71
C SER A 265 23.72 -7.88 -15.94
#